data_e6a49e62bea881d3ebd6de48ac3c472e
#
_entry.id   e6a49e62bea881d3ebd6de48ac3c472e
#
_cell.length_a   1.000
_cell.length_b   1.000
_cell.length_c   1.000
_cell.angle_alpha   90.00
_cell.angle_beta   90.00
_cell.angle_gamma   90.00
#
_symmetry.space_group_name_H-M   'P 1'
#
loop_
_entity.id
_entity.type
_entity.pdbx_description
1 polymer ?
#
loop_
_entity_poly.entity_id
_entity_poly.type
_entity_poly.pdbx_seq_one_letter_code
_entity_poly.pdbx_strand_id
1 'polypeptide(L)'
;MSGVLNSVDQRTKLVGENRLELLLFSLNSRQLFAINVFKVKEVLKVPVLTRLPGSHNHITGVASLRGESVPVIDLRSAIGFPPSRDETQENNLIITEYNRTVQGFLVGQVRNIVNTTWTEIQPPPKTTGRANYLTAITHIQEEEQHKIVEIIDVEKVLAEIIDYDVSISDGVLDEQLANEMVGRNVLIVDDSSTARNQIKGTLSQLGLNIIECCDGLEALTLLKGWCDEGKDINQEILLMITDAEMPEMDGYKLTHEVRTDPRMHDLFITLNTSLSGSFNEAMVEKVGCNRFISKFQPDLLVEVTQERMRQIL
;
A
#
# COMPACT_ATOMS: atom_id res chain seq x y z
N MET A 1 26.24 8.83 4.05
CA MET A 1 25.31 9.34 3.01
C MET A 1 25.36 8.55 1.69
N SER A 2 26.49 7.93 1.28
CA SER A 2 26.57 7.16 0.00
C SER A 2 25.74 5.86 -0.03
N GLY A 3 25.52 5.20 1.10
CA GLY A 3 24.77 3.93 1.14
C GLY A 3 23.28 4.08 0.93
N VAL A 4 22.70 5.19 1.39
CA VAL A 4 21.26 5.48 1.24
C VAL A 4 20.94 5.85 -0.21
N LEU A 5 21.77 6.68 -0.85
CA LEU A 5 21.61 7.05 -2.26
C LEU A 5 21.76 5.84 -3.19
N ASN A 6 22.68 4.91 -2.92
CA ASN A 6 22.82 3.68 -3.71
C ASN A 6 21.60 2.74 -3.57
N SER A 7 20.98 2.68 -2.40
CA SER A 7 19.74 1.90 -2.22
C SER A 7 18.54 2.56 -2.91
N VAL A 8 18.48 3.89 -2.94
CA VAL A 8 17.48 4.65 -3.71
C VAL A 8 17.67 4.43 -5.22
N ASP A 9 18.92 4.50 -5.71
CA ASP A 9 19.22 4.29 -7.12
C ASP A 9 18.97 2.86 -7.58
N GLN A 10 19.18 1.86 -6.73
CA GLN A 10 18.79 0.49 -7.03
C GLN A 10 17.26 0.33 -7.04
N ARG A 11 16.55 0.89 -6.06
CA ARG A 11 15.09 0.83 -6.00
C ARG A 11 14.40 1.59 -7.13
N THR A 12 14.90 2.78 -7.50
CA THR A 12 14.36 3.54 -8.64
C THR A 12 14.71 2.93 -9.99
N LYS A 13 15.76 2.14 -10.12
CA LYS A 13 16.02 1.32 -11.31
C LYS A 13 15.05 0.13 -11.43
N LEU A 14 14.65 -0.46 -10.30
CA LEU A 14 13.65 -1.52 -10.24
C LEU A 14 12.24 -1.02 -10.60
N VAL A 15 11.91 0.19 -10.23
CA VAL A 15 10.62 0.87 -10.51
C VAL A 15 10.31 1.01 -12.00
N GLY A 16 11.31 1.05 -12.89
CA GLY A 16 11.10 1.08 -14.35
C GLY A 16 11.08 -0.30 -15.01
N GLU A 17 11.43 -1.37 -14.30
CA GLU A 17 11.62 -2.71 -14.88
C GLU A 17 10.43 -3.67 -14.69
N ASN A 18 9.32 -3.20 -14.10
CA ASN A 18 8.11 -4.02 -13.85
C ASN A 18 8.39 -5.27 -12.98
N ARG A 19 9.39 -5.20 -12.08
CA ARG A 19 9.82 -6.31 -11.21
C ARG A 19 9.18 -6.21 -9.84
N LEU A 20 8.88 -7.38 -9.29
CA LEU A 20 8.35 -7.56 -7.94
C LEU A 20 9.22 -8.57 -7.19
N GLU A 21 9.64 -8.21 -5.98
CA GLU A 21 10.37 -9.10 -5.07
C GLU A 21 9.44 -9.64 -3.99
N LEU A 22 9.29 -10.95 -3.94
CA LEU A 22 8.37 -11.64 -3.04
C LEU A 22 9.14 -12.48 -2.03
N LEU A 23 8.92 -12.21 -0.74
CA LEU A 23 9.39 -13.07 0.34
C LEU A 23 8.43 -14.24 0.52
N LEU A 24 8.91 -15.47 0.26
CA LEU A 24 8.11 -16.68 0.39
C LEU A 24 8.09 -17.18 1.82
N PHE A 25 6.92 -17.64 2.26
CA PHE A 25 6.75 -18.28 3.56
C PHE A 25 5.62 -19.32 3.53
N SER A 26 5.53 -20.11 4.57
CA SER A 26 4.41 -21.02 4.81
C SER A 26 3.62 -20.59 6.04
N LEU A 27 2.39 -21.07 6.15
CA LEU A 27 1.57 -20.94 7.36
C LEU A 27 1.39 -22.31 8.03
N ASN A 28 2.51 -23.02 8.24
CA ASN A 28 2.51 -24.38 8.76
C ASN A 28 1.60 -25.30 7.94
N SER A 29 1.67 -25.17 6.63
CA SER A 29 0.95 -25.93 5.63
C SER A 29 1.87 -26.19 4.43
N ARG A 30 1.42 -27.02 3.48
CA ARG A 30 2.15 -27.23 2.21
C ARG A 30 1.98 -26.05 1.23
N GLN A 31 1.03 -25.20 1.49
CA GLN A 31 0.72 -24.02 0.68
C GLN A 31 1.78 -22.94 0.88
N LEU A 32 2.15 -22.26 -0.19
CA LEU A 32 3.09 -21.16 -0.21
C LEU A 32 2.37 -19.85 -0.28
N PHE A 33 2.83 -18.94 0.55
CA PHE A 33 2.38 -17.57 0.61
C PHE A 33 3.55 -16.63 0.33
N ALA A 34 3.24 -15.43 -0.07
CA ALA A 34 4.24 -14.39 -0.29
C ALA A 34 3.76 -13.03 0.22
N ILE A 35 4.72 -12.22 0.58
CA ILE A 35 4.56 -10.80 0.84
C ILE A 35 5.59 -10.02 0.03
N ASN A 36 5.22 -8.84 -0.45
CA ASN A 36 6.17 -7.94 -1.10
C ASN A 36 7.28 -7.56 -0.12
N VAL A 37 8.54 -7.75 -0.55
CA VAL A 37 9.73 -7.48 0.26
C VAL A 37 9.78 -6.02 0.73
N PHE A 38 9.27 -5.08 -0.05
CA PHE A 38 9.22 -3.67 0.33
C PHE A 38 8.38 -3.39 1.59
N LYS A 39 7.41 -4.28 1.89
CA LYS A 39 6.60 -4.21 3.11
C LYS A 39 7.30 -4.84 4.32
N VAL A 40 8.42 -5.54 4.12
CA VAL A 40 9.15 -6.28 5.17
C VAL A 40 10.29 -5.42 5.70
N LYS A 41 10.28 -5.16 7.01
CA LYS A 41 11.37 -4.48 7.70
C LYS A 41 12.48 -5.47 8.10
N GLU A 42 12.10 -6.59 8.67
CA GLU A 42 13.00 -7.67 9.06
C GLU A 42 12.24 -8.98 9.31
N VAL A 43 12.98 -10.08 9.33
CA VAL A 43 12.48 -11.41 9.69
C VAL A 43 13.25 -11.93 10.90
N LEU A 44 12.53 -12.39 11.92
CA LEU A 44 13.09 -12.83 13.20
C LEU A 44 12.57 -14.22 13.58
N LYS A 45 13.30 -14.91 14.43
CA LYS A 45 12.72 -16.01 15.22
C LYS A 45 11.76 -15.41 16.24
N VAL A 46 10.67 -16.12 16.51
CA VAL A 46 9.64 -15.64 17.45
C VAL A 46 10.24 -15.46 18.83
N PRO A 47 10.26 -14.23 19.38
CA PRO A 47 10.72 -13.99 20.75
C PRO A 47 9.64 -14.42 21.75
N VAL A 48 9.93 -14.27 23.04
CA VAL A 48 8.92 -14.45 24.08
C VAL A 48 7.83 -13.41 23.92
N LEU A 49 6.59 -13.85 23.82
CA LEU A 49 5.43 -12.98 23.67
C LEU A 49 4.72 -12.79 25.01
N THR A 50 4.35 -11.56 25.31
CA THR A 50 3.50 -11.20 26.45
C THR A 50 2.06 -11.08 25.99
N ARG A 51 1.15 -11.86 26.56
CA ARG A 51 -0.28 -11.78 26.23
C ARG A 51 -0.88 -10.53 26.85
N LEU A 52 -1.71 -9.82 26.07
CA LEU A 52 -2.47 -8.67 26.54
C LEU A 52 -3.94 -9.08 26.77
N PRO A 53 -4.49 -8.88 27.99
CA PRO A 53 -5.91 -9.09 28.22
C PRO A 53 -6.75 -8.15 27.38
N GLY A 54 -7.82 -8.68 26.76
CA GLY A 54 -8.73 -7.88 25.93
C GLY A 54 -8.24 -7.53 24.52
N SER A 55 -7.09 -8.08 24.09
CA SER A 55 -6.61 -7.92 22.71
C SER A 55 -7.53 -8.62 21.72
N HIS A 56 -7.48 -8.17 20.46
CA HIS A 56 -8.18 -8.81 19.35
C HIS A 56 -7.81 -10.30 19.23
N ASN A 57 -8.73 -11.14 18.78
CA ASN A 57 -8.54 -12.60 18.73
C ASN A 57 -7.35 -13.05 17.87
N HIS A 58 -6.97 -12.25 16.87
CA HIS A 58 -5.83 -12.54 16.00
C HIS A 58 -4.50 -11.98 16.53
N ILE A 59 -4.49 -11.24 17.65
CA ILE A 59 -3.28 -10.78 18.31
C ILE A 59 -2.85 -11.83 19.33
N THR A 60 -1.75 -12.52 19.04
CA THR A 60 -1.18 -13.57 19.90
C THR A 60 -0.52 -12.99 21.16
N GLY A 61 -0.02 -11.76 21.09
CA GLY A 61 0.65 -11.06 22.16
C GLY A 61 1.47 -9.89 21.68
N VAL A 62 2.37 -9.40 22.52
CA VAL A 62 3.31 -8.32 22.24
C VAL A 62 4.73 -8.83 22.41
N ALA A 63 5.59 -8.54 21.43
CA ALA A 63 7.02 -8.75 21.51
C ALA A 63 7.72 -7.46 21.95
N SER A 64 8.76 -7.57 22.76
CA SER A 64 9.68 -6.45 23.02
C SER A 64 10.84 -6.52 22.04
N LEU A 65 10.89 -5.60 21.10
CA LEU A 65 11.92 -5.51 20.06
C LEU A 65 12.62 -4.16 20.16
N ARG A 66 13.93 -4.19 20.47
CA ARG A 66 14.77 -2.96 20.58
C ARG A 66 14.18 -1.87 21.49
N GLY A 67 13.43 -2.26 22.53
CA GLY A 67 12.80 -1.34 23.47
C GLY A 67 11.39 -0.88 23.06
N GLU A 68 10.91 -1.29 21.91
CA GLU A 68 9.55 -1.04 21.45
C GLU A 68 8.64 -2.24 21.71
N SER A 69 7.38 -1.96 21.98
CA SER A 69 6.32 -2.96 22.17
C SER A 69 5.61 -3.21 20.84
N VAL A 70 5.89 -4.34 20.21
CA VAL A 70 5.39 -4.69 18.86
C VAL A 70 4.26 -5.70 18.99
N PRO A 71 3.03 -5.39 18.57
CA PRO A 71 1.94 -6.35 18.52
C PRO A 71 2.24 -7.46 17.51
N VAL A 72 1.90 -8.70 17.88
CA VAL A 72 2.13 -9.88 17.06
C VAL A 72 0.80 -10.49 16.66
N ILE A 73 0.55 -10.50 15.37
CA ILE A 73 -0.66 -10.99 14.72
C ILE A 73 -0.40 -12.40 14.19
N ASP A 74 -1.24 -13.35 14.57
CA ASP A 74 -1.24 -14.69 13.95
C ASP A 74 -1.87 -14.58 12.56
N LEU A 75 -1.01 -14.53 11.53
CA LEU A 75 -1.44 -14.38 10.14
C LEU A 75 -2.33 -15.55 9.70
N ARG A 76 -2.03 -16.76 10.17
CA ARG A 76 -2.82 -17.96 9.87
C ARG A 76 -4.27 -17.80 10.35
N SER A 77 -4.42 -17.38 11.62
CA SER A 77 -5.72 -17.12 12.23
C SER A 77 -6.43 -15.96 11.53
N ALA A 78 -5.71 -14.90 11.23
CA ALA A 78 -6.26 -13.68 10.64
C ALA A 78 -6.86 -13.91 9.25
N ILE A 79 -6.23 -14.77 8.43
CA ILE A 79 -6.76 -15.11 7.09
C ILE A 79 -7.75 -16.30 7.10
N GLY A 80 -8.17 -16.73 8.30
CA GLY A 80 -9.17 -17.80 8.44
C GLY A 80 -8.66 -19.23 8.18
N PHE A 81 -7.35 -19.44 8.20
CA PHE A 81 -6.77 -20.80 8.11
C PHE A 81 -7.01 -21.58 9.42
N PRO A 82 -7.29 -22.88 9.33
CA PRO A 82 -7.50 -23.69 10.54
C PRO A 82 -6.22 -23.74 11.38
N PRO A 83 -6.30 -23.92 12.71
CA PRO A 83 -5.15 -24.03 13.59
C PRO A 83 -4.13 -25.07 13.11
N SER A 84 -2.85 -24.82 13.30
CA SER A 84 -1.82 -25.80 12.99
C SER A 84 -2.00 -27.04 13.86
N ARG A 85 -1.86 -28.23 13.24
CA ARG A 85 -1.86 -29.50 13.99
C ARG A 85 -0.47 -29.86 14.50
N ASP A 86 0.56 -29.17 14.03
CA ASP A 86 1.95 -29.45 14.35
C ASP A 86 2.55 -28.27 15.11
N GLU A 87 2.61 -28.39 16.42
CA GLU A 87 3.20 -27.38 17.32
C GLU A 87 4.73 -27.40 17.32
N THR A 88 5.34 -28.41 16.67
CA THR A 88 6.80 -28.57 16.63
C THR A 88 7.46 -27.79 15.50
N GLN A 89 6.67 -27.21 14.58
CA GLN A 89 7.21 -26.43 13.45
C GLN A 89 7.78 -25.10 13.90
N GLU A 90 8.93 -24.78 13.34
CA GLU A 90 9.56 -23.48 13.57
C GLU A 90 8.69 -22.34 13.06
N ASN A 91 8.35 -21.42 13.94
CA ASN A 91 7.66 -20.18 13.61
C ASN A 91 8.66 -19.05 13.46
N ASN A 92 8.35 -18.14 12.54
CA ASN A 92 9.08 -16.90 12.32
C ASN A 92 8.13 -15.72 12.48
N LEU A 93 8.72 -14.57 12.71
CA LEU A 93 8.03 -13.30 12.81
C LEU A 93 8.50 -12.41 11.66
N ILE A 94 7.60 -12.04 10.78
CA ILE A 94 7.83 -11.04 9.74
C ILE A 94 7.42 -9.70 10.33
N ILE A 95 8.40 -8.80 10.53
CA ILE A 95 8.16 -7.45 11.01
C ILE A 95 7.88 -6.56 9.81
N THR A 96 6.77 -5.86 9.89
CA THR A 96 6.37 -4.83 8.92
C THR A 96 6.24 -3.49 9.62
N GLU A 97 6.43 -2.43 8.89
CA GLU A 97 6.11 -1.08 9.35
C GLU A 97 5.04 -0.52 8.45
N TYR A 98 3.92 -0.19 9.05
CA TYR A 98 2.76 0.32 8.35
C TYR A 98 2.18 1.50 9.13
N ASN A 99 1.97 2.62 8.47
CA ASN A 99 1.48 3.83 9.10
C ASN A 99 2.30 4.27 10.33
N ARG A 100 3.64 4.23 10.26
CA ARG A 100 4.56 4.50 11.38
C ARG A 100 4.36 3.59 12.60
N THR A 101 3.52 2.58 12.49
CA THR A 101 3.38 1.53 13.51
C THR A 101 4.12 0.28 13.07
N VAL A 102 4.82 -0.32 14.00
CA VAL A 102 5.55 -1.57 13.77
C VAL A 102 4.69 -2.72 14.29
N GLN A 103 4.47 -3.73 13.47
CA GLN A 103 3.76 -4.95 13.83
C GLN A 103 4.50 -6.17 13.32
N GLY A 104 4.27 -7.30 13.98
CA GLY A 104 4.82 -8.59 13.59
C GLY A 104 3.73 -9.55 13.15
N PHE A 105 3.94 -10.22 12.03
CA PHE A 105 3.09 -11.32 11.58
C PHE A 105 3.75 -12.65 11.92
N LEU A 106 3.06 -13.43 12.74
CA LEU A 106 3.47 -14.79 13.06
C LEU A 106 3.17 -15.69 11.85
N VAL A 107 4.22 -16.28 11.31
CA VAL A 107 4.18 -17.18 10.16
C VAL A 107 4.94 -18.47 10.47
N GLY A 108 4.82 -19.47 9.62
CA GLY A 108 5.63 -20.69 9.69
C GLY A 108 7.06 -20.45 9.18
N GLN A 109 7.55 -21.38 8.36
CA GLN A 109 8.89 -21.27 7.79
C GLN A 109 8.94 -20.15 6.74
N VAL A 110 9.85 -19.22 6.92
CA VAL A 110 10.24 -18.24 5.90
C VAL A 110 11.29 -18.90 4.99
N ARG A 111 11.14 -18.73 3.68
CA ARG A 111 11.99 -19.31 2.65
C ARG A 111 12.87 -18.25 2.00
N ASN A 112 13.03 -18.34 0.70
CA ASN A 112 13.81 -17.42 -0.12
C ASN A 112 12.97 -16.25 -0.66
N ILE A 113 13.65 -15.25 -1.16
CA ILE A 113 13.05 -14.19 -1.97
C ILE A 113 13.06 -14.65 -3.41
N VAL A 114 11.94 -14.46 -4.11
CA VAL A 114 11.84 -14.70 -5.55
C VAL A 114 11.55 -13.39 -6.25
N ASN A 115 12.19 -13.23 -7.41
CA ASN A 115 11.93 -12.13 -8.32
C ASN A 115 10.91 -12.59 -9.36
N THR A 116 9.88 -11.81 -9.54
CA THR A 116 8.85 -12.01 -10.55
C THR A 116 8.54 -10.69 -11.26
N THR A 117 7.64 -10.69 -12.21
CA THR A 117 7.14 -9.50 -12.88
C THR A 117 5.64 -9.39 -12.71
N TRP A 118 5.09 -8.20 -12.78
CA TRP A 118 3.64 -8.00 -12.71
C TRP A 118 2.89 -8.79 -13.77
N THR A 119 3.51 -9.09 -14.92
CA THR A 119 2.92 -9.91 -15.98
C THR A 119 2.73 -11.38 -15.61
N GLU A 120 3.46 -11.86 -14.60
CA GLU A 120 3.35 -13.24 -14.07
C GLU A 120 2.37 -13.33 -12.91
N ILE A 121 1.80 -12.21 -12.50
CA ILE A 121 0.86 -12.11 -11.40
C ILE A 121 -0.56 -12.13 -11.96
N GLN A 122 -1.40 -12.99 -11.40
CA GLN A 122 -2.77 -13.19 -11.82
C GLN A 122 -3.73 -12.83 -10.68
N PRO A 123 -4.89 -12.23 -10.97
CA PRO A 123 -5.91 -12.03 -9.96
C PRO A 123 -6.40 -13.39 -9.43
N PRO A 124 -6.80 -13.46 -8.15
CA PRO A 124 -7.34 -14.69 -7.59
C PRO A 124 -8.61 -15.12 -8.33
N PRO A 125 -8.88 -16.42 -8.46
CA PRO A 125 -10.09 -16.91 -9.11
C PRO A 125 -11.35 -16.36 -8.45
N LYS A 126 -12.31 -15.86 -9.24
CA LYS A 126 -13.56 -15.26 -8.74
C LYS A 126 -14.42 -16.19 -7.86
N THR A 127 -14.12 -17.49 -7.87
CA THR A 127 -14.83 -18.53 -7.11
C THR A 127 -14.33 -18.71 -5.68
N THR A 128 -13.25 -18.05 -5.27
CA THR A 128 -12.61 -18.25 -3.97
C THR A 128 -13.36 -17.64 -2.77
N GLY A 129 -14.55 -17.07 -2.99
CA GLY A 129 -15.43 -16.58 -1.94
C GLY A 129 -14.96 -15.24 -1.33
N ARG A 130 -15.43 -14.95 -0.11
CA ARG A 130 -15.14 -13.70 0.60
C ARG A 130 -13.74 -13.63 1.25
N ALA A 131 -12.88 -14.63 1.05
CA ALA A 131 -11.52 -14.65 1.58
C ALA A 131 -10.63 -13.68 0.79
N ASN A 132 -10.76 -12.44 1.06
CA ASN A 132 -10.23 -11.32 0.29
C ASN A 132 -8.84 -10.85 0.73
N TYR A 133 -8.06 -11.65 1.46
CA TYR A 133 -6.68 -11.31 1.83
C TYR A 133 -5.66 -11.63 0.76
N LEU A 134 -6.09 -12.32 -0.30
CA LEU A 134 -5.28 -12.58 -1.47
C LEU A 134 -5.39 -11.40 -2.43
N THR A 135 -4.28 -10.71 -2.64
CA THR A 135 -4.19 -9.69 -3.68
C THR A 135 -4.08 -10.36 -5.04
N ALA A 136 -3.27 -11.41 -5.13
CA ALA A 136 -2.94 -12.05 -6.38
C ALA A 136 -2.37 -13.46 -6.17
N ILE A 137 -2.18 -14.19 -7.25
CA ILE A 137 -1.46 -15.45 -7.29
C ILE A 137 -0.34 -15.39 -8.34
N THR A 138 0.75 -16.10 -8.08
CA THR A 138 1.80 -16.33 -9.05
C THR A 138 2.24 -17.79 -9.04
N HIS A 139 3.05 -18.20 -10.01
CA HIS A 139 3.57 -19.54 -10.13
C HIS A 139 5.09 -19.50 -10.01
N ILE A 140 5.64 -20.35 -9.19
CA ILE A 140 7.09 -20.56 -9.11
C ILE A 140 7.43 -21.99 -9.50
N GLN A 141 8.62 -22.15 -10.06
CA GLN A 141 9.17 -23.48 -10.31
C GLN A 141 10.08 -23.87 -9.15
N GLU A 142 9.72 -24.92 -8.43
CA GLU A 142 10.52 -25.52 -7.36
C GLU A 142 10.68 -27.02 -7.65
N GLU A 143 11.91 -27.49 -7.82
CA GLU A 143 12.24 -28.91 -8.03
C GLU A 143 11.38 -29.60 -9.11
N GLU A 144 11.24 -29.21 -10.29
CA GLU A 144 10.39 -29.76 -11.37
C GLU A 144 8.87 -29.64 -11.15
N GLN A 145 8.42 -28.99 -10.09
CA GLN A 145 7.00 -28.76 -9.83
C GLN A 145 6.65 -27.26 -9.93
N HIS A 146 5.56 -26.98 -10.63
CA HIS A 146 4.94 -25.67 -10.60
C HIS A 146 4.10 -25.54 -9.32
N LYS A 147 4.46 -24.62 -8.46
CA LYS A 147 3.71 -24.33 -7.23
C LYS A 147 3.00 -22.99 -7.35
N ILE A 148 1.76 -22.97 -6.89
CA ILE A 148 1.00 -21.74 -6.73
C ILE A 148 1.50 -21.05 -5.47
N VAL A 149 1.73 -19.75 -5.58
CA VAL A 149 2.07 -18.85 -4.48
C VAL A 149 0.97 -17.82 -4.36
N GLU A 150 0.42 -17.68 -3.16
CA GLU A 150 -0.62 -16.73 -2.83
C GLU A 150 0.00 -15.48 -2.23
N ILE A 151 -0.21 -14.33 -2.86
CA ILE A 151 0.30 -13.04 -2.40
C ILE A 151 -0.71 -12.44 -1.42
N ILE A 152 -0.27 -12.25 -0.17
CA ILE A 152 -1.13 -11.75 0.92
C ILE A 152 -1.06 -10.22 1.00
N ASP A 153 -2.25 -9.60 1.06
CA ASP A 153 -2.41 -8.20 1.43
C ASP A 153 -2.43 -8.07 2.96
N VAL A 154 -1.25 -7.83 3.53
CA VAL A 154 -1.11 -7.64 4.98
C VAL A 154 -1.74 -6.33 5.47
N GLU A 155 -1.89 -5.34 4.59
CA GLU A 155 -2.53 -4.06 4.92
C GLU A 155 -4.01 -4.29 5.17
N LYS A 156 -4.63 -5.11 4.32
CA LYS A 156 -6.02 -5.51 4.50
C LYS A 156 -6.23 -6.35 5.76
N VAL A 157 -5.30 -7.27 6.04
CA VAL A 157 -5.33 -8.02 7.31
C VAL A 157 -5.28 -7.07 8.49
N LEU A 158 -4.41 -6.05 8.44
CA LEU A 158 -4.31 -5.04 9.51
C LEU A 158 -5.57 -4.20 9.63
N ALA A 159 -6.17 -3.80 8.52
CA ALA A 159 -7.37 -2.97 8.50
C ALA A 159 -8.60 -3.64 9.14
N GLU A 160 -8.63 -4.97 9.18
CA GLU A 160 -9.70 -5.71 9.86
C GLU A 160 -9.44 -5.90 11.36
N ILE A 161 -8.18 -5.76 11.79
CA ILE A 161 -7.78 -5.95 13.20
C ILE A 161 -7.67 -4.62 13.94
N ILE A 162 -7.27 -3.57 13.21
CA ILE A 162 -7.05 -2.23 13.75
C ILE A 162 -8.08 -1.31 13.11
N ASP A 163 -8.92 -0.69 13.94
CA ASP A 163 -9.80 0.37 13.47
C ASP A 163 -8.95 1.60 13.10
N TYR A 164 -8.94 1.93 11.82
CA TYR A 164 -8.29 3.16 11.38
C TYR A 164 -9.22 4.35 11.57
N ASP A 165 -8.74 5.32 12.32
CA ASP A 165 -9.41 6.60 12.44
C ASP A 165 -9.22 7.39 11.14
N VAL A 166 -10.32 7.70 10.47
CA VAL A 166 -10.36 8.55 9.27
C VAL A 166 -10.80 9.97 9.60
N SER A 167 -11.00 10.26 10.90
CA SER A 167 -11.40 11.59 11.36
C SER A 167 -10.27 12.58 11.15
N ILE A 168 -10.67 13.80 10.88
CA ILE A 168 -9.77 14.95 10.74
C ILE A 168 -9.61 15.57 12.13
N SER A 169 -8.37 15.82 12.54
CA SER A 169 -8.08 16.44 13.84
C SER A 169 -8.61 17.87 13.88
N ASP A 170 -9.01 18.30 15.10
CA ASP A 170 -9.50 19.65 15.32
C ASP A 170 -8.43 20.70 14.90
N GLY A 171 -8.87 21.68 14.13
CA GLY A 171 -8.01 22.79 13.68
C GLY A 171 -7.15 22.53 12.43
N VAL A 172 -7.20 21.35 11.85
CA VAL A 172 -6.53 21.04 10.57
C VAL A 172 -7.32 21.60 9.39
N LEU A 173 -8.65 21.59 9.48
CA LEU A 173 -9.53 22.07 8.42
C LEU A 173 -9.68 23.60 8.45
N ASP A 174 -9.36 24.23 7.33
CA ASP A 174 -9.65 25.63 7.05
C ASP A 174 -11.07 25.72 6.46
N GLU A 175 -12.02 26.25 7.24
CA GLU A 175 -13.44 26.31 6.85
C GLU A 175 -13.68 27.15 5.59
N GLN A 176 -12.86 28.16 5.31
CA GLN A 176 -13.01 28.98 4.11
C GLN A 176 -12.64 28.18 2.87
N LEU A 177 -11.53 27.43 2.94
CA LEU A 177 -11.10 26.56 1.85
C LEU A 177 -12.03 25.37 1.67
N ALA A 178 -12.61 24.84 2.75
CA ALA A 178 -13.54 23.73 2.68
C ALA A 178 -14.75 24.04 1.79
N ASN A 179 -15.28 25.25 1.87
CA ASN A 179 -16.41 25.69 1.03
C ASN A 179 -16.05 25.72 -0.47
N GLU A 180 -14.81 26.10 -0.80
CA GLU A 180 -14.31 26.15 -2.19
C GLU A 180 -13.96 24.78 -2.75
N MET A 181 -13.77 23.78 -1.89
CA MET A 181 -13.49 22.38 -2.27
C MET A 181 -14.76 21.59 -2.62
N VAL A 182 -15.93 22.03 -2.13
CA VAL A 182 -17.18 21.30 -2.35
C VAL A 182 -17.45 21.06 -3.84
N GLY A 183 -17.66 19.78 -4.18
CA GLY A 183 -17.96 19.36 -5.55
C GLY A 183 -16.77 19.28 -6.50
N ARG A 184 -15.53 19.59 -6.04
CA ARG A 184 -14.31 19.36 -6.81
C ARG A 184 -14.00 17.86 -6.88
N ASN A 185 -13.45 17.41 -8.00
CA ASN A 185 -13.10 16.00 -8.17
C ASN A 185 -11.67 15.73 -7.71
N VAL A 186 -11.49 14.61 -7.01
CA VAL A 186 -10.19 14.02 -6.67
C VAL A 186 -10.11 12.63 -7.27
N LEU A 187 -9.02 12.33 -7.97
CA LEU A 187 -8.75 11.01 -8.51
C LEU A 187 -7.90 10.22 -7.52
N ILE A 188 -8.40 9.07 -7.06
CA ILE A 188 -7.68 8.13 -6.19
C ILE A 188 -7.32 6.91 -7.02
N VAL A 189 -6.03 6.54 -6.99
CA VAL A 189 -5.50 5.38 -7.72
C VAL A 189 -4.73 4.51 -6.74
N ASP A 190 -5.28 3.34 -6.41
CA ASP A 190 -4.70 2.41 -5.44
C ASP A 190 -5.31 1.02 -5.68
N ASP A 191 -4.53 -0.05 -5.67
CA ASP A 191 -5.03 -1.41 -5.89
C ASP A 191 -5.79 -1.95 -4.65
N SER A 192 -5.47 -1.43 -3.47
CA SER A 192 -6.14 -1.78 -2.21
C SER A 192 -7.47 -1.05 -2.05
N SER A 193 -8.58 -1.79 -2.09
CA SER A 193 -9.91 -1.23 -1.78
C SER A 193 -9.99 -0.63 -0.37
N THR A 194 -9.21 -1.14 0.56
CA THR A 194 -9.10 -0.63 1.93
C THR A 194 -8.47 0.76 1.94
N ALA A 195 -7.34 0.94 1.24
CA ALA A 195 -6.69 2.23 1.11
C ALA A 195 -7.59 3.25 0.43
N ARG A 196 -8.25 2.88 -0.70
CA ARG A 196 -9.22 3.77 -1.37
C ARG A 196 -10.35 4.19 -0.44
N ASN A 197 -10.94 3.25 0.32
CA ASN A 197 -12.02 3.56 1.26
C ASN A 197 -11.58 4.51 2.38
N GLN A 198 -10.36 4.40 2.87
CA GLN A 198 -9.82 5.29 3.91
C GLN A 198 -9.59 6.70 3.37
N ILE A 199 -8.94 6.83 2.21
CA ILE A 199 -8.75 8.13 1.54
C ILE A 199 -10.13 8.77 1.26
N LYS A 200 -11.05 8.00 0.71
CA LYS A 200 -12.43 8.43 0.44
C LYS A 200 -13.16 8.87 1.71
N GLY A 201 -13.03 8.09 2.80
CA GLY A 201 -13.64 8.41 4.10
C GLY A 201 -13.16 9.75 4.65
N THR A 202 -11.87 10.07 4.50
CA THR A 202 -11.30 11.35 4.89
C THR A 202 -11.77 12.49 3.97
N LEU A 203 -11.57 12.35 2.66
CA LEU A 203 -11.81 13.43 1.70
C LEU A 203 -13.30 13.73 1.47
N SER A 204 -14.18 12.75 1.66
CA SER A 204 -15.63 12.98 1.60
C SER A 204 -16.14 13.93 2.68
N GLN A 205 -15.43 14.06 3.80
CA GLN A 205 -15.74 15.02 4.87
C GLN A 205 -15.52 16.47 4.39
N LEU A 206 -14.72 16.66 3.33
CA LEU A 206 -14.48 17.97 2.69
C LEU A 206 -15.48 18.30 1.57
N GLY A 207 -16.48 17.46 1.34
CA GLY A 207 -17.44 17.62 0.25
C GLY A 207 -16.87 17.38 -1.15
N LEU A 208 -15.71 16.73 -1.26
CA LEU A 208 -15.07 16.38 -2.52
C LEU A 208 -15.77 15.20 -3.22
N ASN A 209 -15.81 15.23 -4.54
CA ASN A 209 -16.21 14.11 -5.36
C ASN A 209 -15.01 13.18 -5.59
N ILE A 210 -15.18 11.90 -5.36
CA ILE A 210 -14.12 10.92 -5.47
C ILE A 210 -14.30 10.07 -6.73
N ILE A 211 -13.26 10.04 -7.56
CA ILE A 211 -13.13 9.17 -8.71
C ILE A 211 -12.07 8.12 -8.33
N GLU A 212 -12.41 6.84 -8.50
CA GLU A 212 -11.54 5.73 -8.08
C GLU A 212 -11.06 4.94 -9.29
N CYS A 213 -9.75 4.62 -9.32
CA CYS A 213 -9.13 3.66 -10.23
C CYS A 213 -8.36 2.61 -9.43
N CYS A 214 -8.30 1.38 -9.94
CA CYS A 214 -7.65 0.26 -9.25
C CYS A 214 -6.17 0.11 -9.60
N ASP A 215 -5.70 0.77 -10.64
CA ASP A 215 -4.29 0.75 -11.07
C ASP A 215 -3.97 1.97 -11.94
N GLY A 216 -2.67 2.15 -12.21
CA GLY A 216 -2.21 3.29 -12.99
C GLY A 216 -2.62 3.26 -14.46
N LEU A 217 -2.84 2.07 -15.04
CA LEU A 217 -3.27 1.94 -16.44
C LEU A 217 -4.72 2.38 -16.62
N GLU A 218 -5.60 2.00 -15.69
CA GLU A 218 -6.98 2.46 -15.64
C GLU A 218 -7.04 3.99 -15.52
N ALA A 219 -6.26 4.55 -14.58
CA ALA A 219 -6.18 6.00 -14.38
C ALA A 219 -5.66 6.74 -15.61
N LEU A 220 -4.59 6.25 -16.25
CA LEU A 220 -4.04 6.85 -17.46
C LEU A 220 -5.03 6.80 -18.63
N THR A 221 -5.77 5.69 -18.75
CA THR A 221 -6.80 5.51 -19.78
C THR A 221 -7.94 6.51 -19.59
N LEU A 222 -8.41 6.69 -18.33
CA LEU A 222 -9.42 7.68 -17.98
C LEU A 222 -8.97 9.10 -18.32
N LEU A 223 -7.76 9.49 -17.90
CA LEU A 223 -7.20 10.82 -18.14
C LEU A 223 -7.05 11.11 -19.62
N LYS A 224 -6.47 10.18 -20.40
CA LYS A 224 -6.34 10.32 -21.86
C LYS A 224 -7.71 10.42 -22.54
N GLY A 225 -8.68 9.62 -22.13
CA GLY A 225 -10.05 9.69 -22.64
C GLY A 225 -10.67 11.08 -22.43
N TRP A 226 -10.49 11.69 -21.26
CA TRP A 226 -10.96 13.05 -21.00
C TRP A 226 -10.25 14.10 -21.83
N CYS A 227 -8.92 13.95 -22.02
CA CYS A 227 -8.18 14.82 -22.93
C CYS A 227 -8.70 14.72 -24.38
N ASP A 228 -9.04 13.51 -24.83
CA ASP A 228 -9.54 13.26 -26.19
C ASP A 228 -10.99 13.81 -26.37
N GLU A 229 -11.75 13.90 -25.28
CA GLU A 229 -13.04 14.61 -25.23
C GLU A 229 -12.90 16.14 -25.17
N GLY A 230 -11.67 16.65 -25.10
CA GLY A 230 -11.38 18.09 -25.04
C GLY A 230 -11.54 18.70 -23.65
N LYS A 231 -11.57 17.91 -22.58
CA LYS A 231 -11.61 18.39 -21.20
C LYS A 231 -10.23 18.86 -20.76
N ASP A 232 -10.19 19.92 -19.98
CA ASP A 232 -8.99 20.39 -19.30
C ASP A 232 -8.83 19.66 -17.96
N ILE A 233 -7.85 18.76 -17.90
CA ILE A 233 -7.62 17.90 -16.73
C ILE A 233 -7.38 18.72 -15.47
N ASN A 234 -6.71 19.88 -15.56
CA ASN A 234 -6.42 20.72 -14.39
C ASN A 234 -7.66 21.43 -13.83
N GLN A 235 -8.70 21.58 -14.66
CA GLN A 235 -9.99 22.11 -14.21
C GLN A 235 -10.91 20.99 -13.71
N GLU A 236 -10.85 19.82 -14.33
CA GLU A 236 -11.68 18.67 -13.97
C GLU A 236 -11.23 18.00 -12.69
N ILE A 237 -9.92 17.92 -12.43
CA ILE A 237 -9.34 17.20 -11.28
C ILE A 237 -8.53 18.18 -10.43
N LEU A 238 -8.92 18.31 -9.16
CA LEU A 238 -8.19 19.11 -8.17
C LEU A 238 -6.79 18.54 -7.93
N LEU A 239 -6.72 17.24 -7.64
CA LEU A 239 -5.47 16.49 -7.49
C LEU A 239 -5.70 15.01 -7.75
N MET A 240 -4.62 14.31 -8.09
CA MET A 240 -4.54 12.86 -8.14
C MET A 240 -3.73 12.35 -6.95
N ILE A 241 -4.28 11.38 -6.22
CA ILE A 241 -3.60 10.64 -5.15
C ILE A 241 -3.37 9.23 -5.67
N THR A 242 -2.13 8.82 -5.83
CA THR A 242 -1.79 7.50 -6.37
C THR A 242 -0.89 6.73 -5.42
N ASP A 243 -1.16 5.44 -5.25
CA ASP A 243 -0.20 4.54 -4.63
C ASP A 243 1.06 4.46 -5.48
N ALA A 244 2.19 4.22 -4.84
CA ALA A 244 3.47 4.03 -5.48
C ALA A 244 3.58 2.65 -6.16
N GLU A 245 3.01 1.61 -5.53
CA GLU A 245 3.16 0.22 -5.93
C GLU A 245 1.81 -0.41 -6.28
N MET A 246 1.54 -0.56 -7.57
CA MET A 246 0.30 -1.15 -8.08
C MET A 246 0.60 -2.12 -9.23
N PRO A 247 -0.26 -3.14 -9.47
CA PRO A 247 -0.20 -3.99 -10.65
C PRO A 247 -0.42 -3.18 -11.93
N GLU A 248 -0.10 -3.76 -13.08
CA GLU A 248 -0.24 -3.21 -14.44
C GLU A 248 0.59 -1.95 -14.68
N MET A 249 0.39 -0.91 -13.90
CA MET A 249 1.14 0.34 -13.95
C MET A 249 1.26 0.92 -12.54
N ASP A 250 2.48 1.02 -12.04
CA ASP A 250 2.80 1.66 -10.77
C ASP A 250 2.62 3.19 -10.80
N GLY A 251 2.55 3.81 -9.61
CA GLY A 251 2.34 5.25 -9.50
C GLY A 251 3.48 6.10 -10.02
N TYR A 252 4.68 5.56 -10.07
CA TYR A 252 5.85 6.26 -10.62
C TYR A 252 5.75 6.36 -12.14
N LYS A 253 5.42 5.24 -12.79
CA LYS A 253 5.21 5.18 -14.24
C LYS A 253 4.00 6.02 -14.64
N LEU A 254 2.90 5.93 -13.89
CA LEU A 254 1.73 6.78 -14.09
C LEU A 254 2.10 8.26 -14.02
N THR A 255 2.86 8.68 -13.00
CA THR A 255 3.34 10.05 -12.86
C THR A 255 4.20 10.46 -14.06
N HIS A 256 5.12 9.61 -14.49
CA HIS A 256 5.95 9.88 -15.67
C HIS A 256 5.12 10.07 -16.94
N GLU A 257 4.15 9.19 -17.20
CA GLU A 257 3.24 9.28 -18.36
C GLU A 257 2.42 10.58 -18.33
N VAL A 258 1.91 10.97 -17.16
CA VAL A 258 1.17 12.23 -16.99
C VAL A 258 2.08 13.44 -17.26
N ARG A 259 3.31 13.44 -16.74
CA ARG A 259 4.26 14.56 -16.93
C ARG A 259 4.76 14.70 -18.37
N THR A 260 4.75 13.62 -19.14
CA THR A 260 5.20 13.66 -20.56
C THR A 260 4.11 14.05 -21.55
N ASP A 261 2.82 13.99 -21.15
CA ASP A 261 1.72 14.44 -22.02
C ASP A 261 1.38 15.92 -21.75
N PRO A 262 1.57 16.81 -22.75
CA PRO A 262 1.33 18.26 -22.60
C PRO A 262 -0.10 18.63 -22.17
N ARG A 263 -1.08 17.73 -22.34
CA ARG A 263 -2.49 17.98 -22.01
C ARG A 263 -2.81 17.81 -20.53
N MET A 264 -1.93 17.15 -19.77
CA MET A 264 -2.13 16.83 -18.36
C MET A 264 -0.87 16.97 -17.50
N HIS A 265 0.21 17.51 -18.03
CA HIS A 265 1.52 17.59 -17.36
C HIS A 265 1.50 18.42 -16.06
N ASP A 266 0.56 19.35 -15.92
CA ASP A 266 0.41 20.21 -14.75
C ASP A 266 -0.52 19.63 -13.66
N LEU A 267 -1.09 18.43 -13.88
CA LEU A 267 -1.93 17.77 -12.86
C LEU A 267 -1.18 17.67 -11.54
N PHE A 268 -1.81 18.11 -10.46
CA PHE A 268 -1.23 17.97 -9.13
C PHE A 268 -1.28 16.51 -8.68
N ILE A 269 -0.10 15.91 -8.46
CA ILE A 269 0.06 14.49 -8.14
C ILE A 269 0.67 14.34 -6.75
N THR A 270 0.00 13.57 -5.92
CA THR A 270 0.47 13.13 -4.60
C THR A 270 0.69 11.63 -4.62
N LEU A 271 1.92 11.19 -4.36
CA LEU A 271 2.20 9.77 -4.12
C LEU A 271 1.85 9.44 -2.66
N ASN A 272 1.02 8.42 -2.49
CA ASN A 272 0.56 7.90 -1.20
C ASN A 272 1.13 6.49 -1.01
N THR A 273 2.08 6.30 -0.12
CA THR A 273 2.82 5.04 0.00
C THR A 273 2.98 4.58 1.43
N SER A 274 3.11 3.27 1.61
CA SER A 274 3.41 2.65 2.89
C SER A 274 4.87 2.85 3.33
N LEU A 275 5.75 3.31 2.43
CA LEU A 275 7.16 3.54 2.73
C LEU A 275 7.31 4.71 3.70
N SER A 276 7.82 4.45 4.89
CA SER A 276 8.14 5.48 5.89
C SER A 276 9.60 5.91 5.79
N GLY A 277 9.87 7.20 6.01
CA GLY A 277 11.22 7.71 6.24
C GLY A 277 11.71 8.81 5.31
N SER A 278 12.98 9.19 5.48
CA SER A 278 13.71 10.32 4.84
C SER A 278 13.86 10.22 3.31
N PHE A 279 13.12 9.33 2.68
CA PHE A 279 13.11 9.15 1.21
C PHE A 279 12.31 10.21 0.46
N ASN A 280 11.48 10.98 1.14
CA ASN A 280 10.37 11.71 0.55
C ASN A 280 10.80 12.85 -0.39
N GLU A 281 11.72 13.72 -0.02
CA GLU A 281 12.04 14.92 -0.81
C GLU A 281 12.83 14.60 -2.09
N ALA A 282 13.86 13.77 -1.99
CA ALA A 282 14.68 13.38 -3.15
C ALA A 282 13.90 12.54 -4.19
N MET A 283 12.87 11.81 -3.74
CA MET A 283 11.99 11.04 -4.61
C MET A 283 10.97 11.94 -5.33
N VAL A 284 10.40 12.93 -4.64
CA VAL A 284 9.49 13.92 -5.24
C VAL A 284 10.14 14.57 -6.47
N GLU A 285 11.35 15.09 -6.31
CA GLU A 285 12.08 15.73 -7.42
C GLU A 285 12.36 14.77 -8.58
N LYS A 286 12.76 13.53 -8.26
CA LYS A 286 13.16 12.54 -9.25
C LYS A 286 11.98 11.98 -10.06
N VAL A 287 10.83 11.80 -9.44
CA VAL A 287 9.62 11.22 -10.04
C VAL A 287 8.76 12.29 -10.72
N GLY A 288 8.85 13.54 -10.27
CA GLY A 288 8.06 14.64 -10.79
C GLY A 288 6.65 14.74 -10.19
N CYS A 289 6.36 14.06 -9.07
CA CYS A 289 5.13 14.32 -8.31
C CYS A 289 5.25 15.64 -7.51
N ASN A 290 4.12 16.16 -7.04
CA ASN A 290 4.10 17.42 -6.29
C ASN A 290 4.29 17.18 -4.80
N ARG A 291 3.77 16.07 -4.28
CA ARG A 291 3.86 15.69 -2.87
C ARG A 291 4.00 14.19 -2.71
N PHE A 292 4.51 13.85 -1.56
CA PHE A 292 4.65 12.47 -1.12
C PHE A 292 4.09 12.38 0.31
N ILE A 293 3.17 11.50 0.55
CA ILE A 293 2.56 11.28 1.86
C ILE A 293 2.60 9.81 2.25
N SER A 294 2.72 9.54 3.53
CA SER A 294 2.57 8.19 4.05
C SER A 294 1.10 7.81 4.09
N LYS A 295 0.76 6.57 3.73
CA LYS A 295 -0.61 6.05 3.81
C LYS A 295 -1.21 6.26 5.21
N PHE A 296 -2.51 6.45 5.27
CA PHE A 296 -3.34 6.52 6.49
C PHE A 296 -3.00 7.70 7.42
N GLN A 297 -2.72 8.85 6.87
CA GLN A 297 -2.58 10.10 7.60
C GLN A 297 -3.67 11.09 7.15
N PRO A 298 -4.86 11.06 7.77
CA PRO A 298 -5.99 11.91 7.37
C PRO A 298 -5.64 13.38 7.35
N ASP A 299 -4.95 13.87 8.37
CA ASP A 299 -4.57 15.27 8.48
C ASP A 299 -3.66 15.72 7.34
N LEU A 300 -2.65 14.90 6.96
CA LEU A 300 -1.78 15.22 5.82
C LEU A 300 -2.52 15.21 4.49
N LEU A 301 -3.50 14.32 4.31
CA LEU A 301 -4.36 14.33 3.12
C LEU A 301 -5.13 15.63 3.01
N VAL A 302 -5.68 16.11 4.12
CA VAL A 302 -6.39 17.39 4.21
C VAL A 302 -5.44 18.54 3.93
N GLU A 303 -4.27 18.58 4.57
CA GLU A 303 -3.26 19.63 4.39
C GLU A 303 -2.83 19.77 2.92
N VAL A 304 -2.50 18.65 2.26
CA VAL A 304 -2.10 18.63 0.84
C VAL A 304 -3.25 19.08 -0.07
N THR A 305 -4.47 18.67 0.24
CA THR A 305 -5.65 19.08 -0.53
C THR A 305 -5.90 20.58 -0.39
N GLN A 306 -5.79 21.12 0.81
CA GLN A 306 -5.90 22.54 1.08
C GLN A 306 -4.75 23.34 0.45
N GLU A 307 -3.53 22.80 0.47
CA GLU A 307 -2.38 23.41 -0.21
C GLU A 307 -2.67 23.57 -1.71
N ARG A 308 -3.14 22.49 -2.35
CA ARG A 308 -3.49 22.55 -3.77
C ARG A 308 -4.60 23.57 -4.01
N MET A 309 -5.61 23.64 -3.16
CA MET A 309 -6.69 24.59 -3.28
C MET A 309 -6.19 26.05 -3.22
N ARG A 310 -5.26 26.36 -2.29
CA ARG A 310 -4.63 27.70 -2.20
C ARG A 310 -3.83 28.10 -3.45
N GLN A 311 -3.32 27.13 -4.21
CA GLN A 311 -2.55 27.40 -5.44
C GLN A 311 -3.44 27.79 -6.63
N ILE A 312 -4.71 27.42 -6.60
CA ILE A 312 -5.63 27.66 -7.71
C ILE A 312 -6.62 28.80 -7.46
N LEU A 313 -6.71 29.32 -6.21
CA LEU A 313 -7.42 30.54 -5.83
C LEU A 313 -6.55 31.76 -6.02
#